data_bc943f8771708712f5807532b7216120
#
_entry.id   bc943f8771708712f5807532b7216120
#
_cell.length_a   1.000
_cell.length_b   1.000
_cell.length_c   1.000
_cell.angle_alpha   90.00
_cell.angle_beta   90.00
_cell.angle_gamma   90.00
#
_symmetry.space_group_name_H-M   'P 1'
#
loop_
_entity.id
_entity.type
_entity.pdbx_description
1 polymer ?
#
loop_
_entity_poly.entity_id
_entity_poly.type
_entity_poly.pdbx_seq_one_letter_code
_entity_poly.pdbx_strand_id
1 'polypeptide(L)'
;MVSQSRMFSVSGAEALRVGAIATHADELRGQVVGLLGMSNNWRHPISIRLYGHHSDAPVSHPIRLSLQVIGDKPAFQIRVHCGGGIQLERLNKAIITMVLYEFSLRELSGDEMPDTVELPEWLISGLYQAILNRSGKIDRRLYQNLFDRAEMLSPGDIIETAEPWKLDAASRQVYDISCGVLVLTLINRPGGQDQLRELVRTAALADNTPKELIKQHFAELGVDQNELTKWWALELAAFSAPRGNDYLTPLDSDKALSEALTMQYFDQKTGRVRPVELDNPYELAKLDDWEQQSRPNIELLMELCRRCFPSYRPVITEYLRALHVLSNGGTADEAQQIIGPQLELRTRFMTTAIRARDYLDWYEITTSGKLDSQSLDRYMDTVRELRREIPGPRTHLDRYLEDIETLYSLKANEEVPVHFKPASTSPQAPAPQAQP
;
A
#
# COMPACT_ATOMS: atom_id res chain seq x y z
N MET A 1 26.09 0.09 8.02
CA MET A 1 25.54 0.56 6.73
C MET A 1 24.52 1.67 6.98
N VAL A 2 24.54 2.72 6.19
CA VAL A 2 23.52 3.80 6.28
C VAL A 2 22.51 3.56 5.17
N SER A 3 21.23 3.70 5.48
CA SER A 3 20.14 3.56 4.51
C SER A 3 20.18 4.67 3.45
N GLN A 4 19.42 4.51 2.36
CA GLN A 4 19.38 5.46 1.26
C GLN A 4 18.88 6.85 1.71
N SER A 5 17.89 6.90 2.60
CA SER A 5 17.38 8.16 3.18
C SER A 5 18.33 8.78 4.20
N ARG A 6 19.37 8.08 4.61
CA ARG A 6 20.29 8.42 5.73
C ARG A 6 19.62 8.46 7.10
N MET A 7 18.38 7.98 7.21
CA MET A 7 17.62 7.98 8.47
C MET A 7 17.94 6.78 9.35
N PHE A 8 18.35 5.67 8.74
CA PHE A 8 18.70 4.46 9.49
C PHE A 8 20.18 4.16 9.37
N SER A 9 20.81 3.94 10.54
CA SER A 9 22.16 3.39 10.64
C SER A 9 22.07 1.96 11.14
N VAL A 10 22.26 0.98 10.24
CA VAL A 10 22.15 -0.44 10.57
C VAL A 10 23.51 -1.05 10.74
N SER A 11 23.74 -1.77 11.84
CA SER A 11 24.98 -2.48 12.16
C SER A 11 24.73 -3.92 12.57
N GLY A 12 25.65 -4.83 12.21
CA GLY A 12 25.59 -6.26 12.51
C GLY A 12 26.68 -7.02 11.81
N ALA A 13 26.81 -8.33 12.10
CA ALA A 13 27.87 -9.17 11.55
C ALA A 13 27.67 -9.52 10.07
N GLU A 14 26.43 -9.68 9.62
CA GLU A 14 26.11 -10.13 8.26
C GLU A 14 25.73 -8.95 7.35
N ALA A 15 26.61 -8.59 6.41
CA ALA A 15 26.42 -7.43 5.53
C ALA A 15 25.13 -7.50 4.69
N LEU A 16 24.75 -8.69 4.17
CA LEU A 16 23.54 -8.88 3.38
C LEU A 16 22.27 -8.57 4.20
N ARG A 17 22.21 -9.09 5.43
CA ARG A 17 21.08 -8.87 6.35
C ARG A 17 21.00 -7.40 6.77
N VAL A 18 22.14 -6.79 7.06
CA VAL A 18 22.24 -5.36 7.36
C VAL A 18 21.68 -4.52 6.21
N GLY A 19 22.03 -4.85 4.95
CA GLY A 19 21.53 -4.19 3.77
C GLY A 19 20.01 -4.35 3.58
N ALA A 20 19.51 -5.57 3.72
CA ALA A 20 18.09 -5.87 3.60
C ALA A 20 17.25 -5.12 4.65
N ILE A 21 17.71 -5.07 5.91
CA ILE A 21 16.99 -4.34 6.96
C ILE A 21 17.06 -2.82 6.75
N ALA A 22 18.17 -2.29 6.25
CA ALA A 22 18.28 -0.85 5.96
C ALA A 22 17.29 -0.43 4.87
N THR A 23 17.19 -1.20 3.78
CA THR A 23 16.20 -0.95 2.71
C THR A 23 14.77 -1.09 3.22
N HIS A 24 14.47 -2.17 3.94
CA HIS A 24 13.14 -2.42 4.49
C HIS A 24 12.68 -1.31 5.47
N ALA A 25 13.59 -0.82 6.32
CA ALA A 25 13.28 0.27 7.25
C ALA A 25 12.97 1.58 6.51
N ASP A 26 13.68 1.88 5.43
CA ASP A 26 13.40 3.05 4.60
C ASP A 26 12.06 2.96 3.87
N GLU A 27 11.73 1.79 3.32
CA GLU A 27 10.43 1.54 2.68
C GLU A 27 9.29 1.71 3.68
N LEU A 28 9.40 1.09 4.86
CA LEU A 28 8.39 1.17 5.90
C LEU A 28 8.21 2.60 6.40
N ARG A 29 9.32 3.33 6.61
CA ARG A 29 9.26 4.77 6.93
C ARG A 29 8.52 5.56 5.86
N GLY A 30 8.83 5.32 4.58
CA GLY A 30 8.15 5.97 3.46
C GLY A 30 6.63 5.75 3.50
N GLN A 31 6.20 4.54 3.85
CA GLN A 31 4.79 4.19 4.00
C GLN A 31 4.13 4.92 5.19
N VAL A 32 4.81 5.02 6.34
CA VAL A 32 4.33 5.78 7.51
C VAL A 32 4.20 7.26 7.18
N VAL A 33 5.23 7.84 6.55
CA VAL A 33 5.25 9.26 6.13
C VAL A 33 4.10 9.56 5.18
N GLY A 34 3.88 8.72 4.16
CA GLY A 34 2.79 8.87 3.21
C GLY A 34 1.41 8.67 3.84
N LEU A 35 1.28 7.76 4.81
CA LEU A 35 0.03 7.50 5.51
C LEU A 35 -0.41 8.67 6.39
N LEU A 36 0.53 9.31 7.08
CA LEU A 36 0.29 10.42 8.02
C LEU A 36 0.50 11.81 7.39
N GLY A 37 0.91 11.91 6.13
CA GLY A 37 1.21 13.18 5.48
C GLY A 37 2.32 13.97 6.18
N MET A 38 3.32 13.28 6.73
CA MET A 38 4.43 13.91 7.45
C MET A 38 5.38 14.60 6.49
N SER A 39 5.98 15.71 6.94
CA SER A 39 7.11 16.33 6.23
C SER A 39 8.35 15.44 6.29
N ASN A 40 9.17 15.46 5.24
CA ASN A 40 10.40 14.66 5.17
C ASN A 40 11.60 15.32 5.89
N ASN A 41 11.34 16.21 6.86
CA ASN A 41 12.35 16.92 7.65
C ASN A 41 12.78 16.09 8.87
N TRP A 42 13.70 15.15 8.66
CA TRP A 42 14.23 14.33 9.74
C TRP A 42 15.50 14.95 10.32
N ARG A 43 15.63 14.93 11.64
CA ARG A 43 16.78 15.50 12.34
C ARG A 43 17.69 14.47 12.98
N HIS A 44 17.12 13.36 13.44
CA HIS A 44 17.85 12.38 14.23
C HIS A 44 17.82 10.99 13.57
N PRO A 45 18.98 10.39 13.26
CA PRO A 45 19.02 9.06 12.68
C PRO A 45 18.64 7.99 13.73
N ILE A 46 17.93 6.97 13.26
CA ILE A 46 17.56 5.80 14.07
C ILE A 46 18.65 4.72 13.89
N SER A 47 19.25 4.27 14.97
CA SER A 47 20.25 3.20 14.97
C SER A 47 19.59 1.84 15.13
N ILE A 48 19.82 0.92 14.19
CA ILE A 48 19.37 -0.48 14.29
C ILE A 48 20.61 -1.37 14.49
N ARG A 49 20.71 -2.05 15.63
CA ARG A 49 21.83 -2.93 15.95
C ARG A 49 21.36 -4.38 15.95
N LEU A 50 21.87 -5.16 15.00
CA LEU A 50 21.68 -6.61 14.94
C LEU A 50 22.76 -7.29 15.77
N TYR A 51 22.37 -8.22 16.64
CA TYR A 51 23.29 -8.98 17.49
C TYR A 51 22.84 -10.44 17.67
N GLY A 52 23.76 -11.29 18.08
CA GLY A 52 23.54 -12.73 18.09
C GLY A 52 23.65 -13.35 16.69
N HIS A 53 23.72 -14.66 16.66
CA HIS A 53 23.80 -15.46 15.43
C HIS A 53 22.44 -16.13 15.16
N HIS A 54 22.17 -16.46 13.90
CA HIS A 54 20.90 -17.11 13.53
C HIS A 54 20.70 -18.48 14.24
N SER A 55 21.81 -19.18 14.50
CA SER A 55 21.81 -20.47 15.24
C SER A 55 21.61 -20.33 16.74
N ASP A 56 21.64 -19.12 17.29
CA ASP A 56 21.44 -18.91 18.71
C ASP A 56 20.00 -19.23 19.12
N ALA A 57 19.83 -19.67 20.37
CA ALA A 57 18.49 -19.90 20.89
C ALA A 57 17.64 -18.63 20.89
N PRO A 58 16.34 -18.73 20.60
CA PRO A 58 15.42 -17.59 20.69
C PRO A 58 15.43 -17.00 22.11
N VAL A 59 15.40 -15.67 22.20
CA VAL A 59 15.28 -14.94 23.47
C VAL A 59 13.85 -14.44 23.67
N SER A 60 13.42 -14.26 24.92
CA SER A 60 12.06 -13.80 25.26
C SER A 60 11.73 -12.44 24.66
N HIS A 61 12.72 -11.53 24.62
CA HIS A 61 12.57 -10.18 24.09
C HIS A 61 13.59 -9.93 22.96
N PRO A 62 13.31 -10.42 21.74
CA PRO A 62 14.27 -10.35 20.64
C PRO A 62 14.47 -8.92 20.11
N ILE A 63 13.54 -8.03 20.36
CA ILE A 63 13.61 -6.62 19.93
C ILE A 63 13.47 -5.74 21.16
N ARG A 64 14.38 -4.78 21.30
CA ARG A 64 14.40 -3.80 22.39
C ARG A 64 14.54 -2.41 21.81
N LEU A 65 13.68 -1.51 22.27
CA LEU A 65 13.71 -0.09 21.95
C LEU A 65 14.46 0.66 23.06
N SER A 66 15.25 1.63 22.70
CA SER A 66 15.94 2.50 23.63
C SER A 66 15.93 3.93 23.10
N LEU A 67 15.45 4.84 23.91
CA LEU A 67 15.55 6.27 23.72
C LEU A 67 16.49 6.81 24.79
N GLN A 68 17.50 7.55 24.40
CA GLN A 68 18.51 8.13 25.29
C GLN A 68 18.77 9.56 24.86
N VAL A 69 19.17 10.39 25.81
CA VAL A 69 19.69 11.73 25.51
C VAL A 69 21.22 11.65 25.52
N ILE A 70 21.84 11.97 24.40
CA ILE A 70 23.31 12.01 24.26
C ILE A 70 23.73 13.45 23.98
N GLY A 71 24.37 14.08 24.96
CA GLY A 71 24.55 15.52 24.97
C GLY A 71 23.19 16.21 25.12
N ASP A 72 22.79 16.98 24.11
CA ASP A 72 21.50 17.72 24.09
C ASP A 72 20.54 17.18 23.00
N LYS A 73 20.73 15.96 22.55
CA LYS A 73 19.98 15.39 21.42
C LYS A 73 19.43 13.99 21.74
N PRO A 74 18.17 13.72 21.31
CA PRO A 74 17.61 12.39 21.41
C PRO A 74 18.37 11.39 20.49
N ALA A 75 18.64 10.21 21.00
CA ALA A 75 19.25 9.10 20.29
C ALA A 75 18.31 7.89 20.30
N PHE A 76 17.89 7.47 19.12
CA PHE A 76 16.93 6.39 18.90
C PHE A 76 17.64 5.10 18.53
N GLN A 77 17.41 4.03 19.29
CA GLN A 77 18.06 2.75 19.03
C GLN A 77 17.07 1.58 19.06
N ILE A 78 17.15 0.72 18.05
CA ILE A 78 16.49 -0.58 17.98
C ILE A 78 17.58 -1.65 18.09
N ARG A 79 17.48 -2.54 19.07
CA ARG A 79 18.37 -3.69 19.22
C ARG A 79 17.59 -4.94 18.84
N VAL A 80 18.11 -5.70 17.85
CA VAL A 80 17.45 -6.90 17.30
C VAL A 80 18.33 -8.10 17.50
N HIS A 81 17.83 -9.10 18.23
CA HIS A 81 18.50 -10.39 18.38
C HIS A 81 18.14 -11.29 17.19
N CYS A 82 19.17 -11.88 16.55
CA CYS A 82 19.00 -12.67 15.33
C CYS A 82 18.75 -14.16 15.57
N GLY A 83 18.87 -14.64 16.82
CA GLY A 83 18.66 -16.04 17.18
C GLY A 83 17.22 -16.50 16.95
N GLY A 84 17.06 -17.66 16.32
CA GLY A 84 15.74 -18.18 15.94
C GLY A 84 15.02 -17.43 14.81
N GLY A 85 15.71 -16.48 14.15
CA GLY A 85 15.14 -15.65 13.08
C GLY A 85 14.56 -14.33 13.56
N ILE A 86 14.39 -13.39 12.63
CA ILE A 86 13.82 -12.07 12.93
C ILE A 86 12.31 -12.13 12.74
N GLN A 87 11.56 -11.80 13.78
CA GLN A 87 10.11 -11.68 13.73
C GLN A 87 9.74 -10.35 13.05
N LEU A 88 9.40 -10.43 11.77
CA LEU A 88 9.22 -9.26 10.89
C LEU A 88 8.13 -8.31 11.41
N GLU A 89 7.00 -8.84 11.90
CA GLU A 89 5.93 -8.02 12.47
C GLU A 89 6.43 -7.17 13.65
N ARG A 90 7.14 -7.80 14.60
CA ARG A 90 7.69 -7.06 15.75
C ARG A 90 8.73 -6.03 15.33
N LEU A 91 9.55 -6.36 14.32
CA LEU A 91 10.51 -5.40 13.77
C LEU A 91 9.79 -4.22 13.12
N ASN A 92 8.74 -4.46 12.37
CA ASN A 92 7.96 -3.42 11.72
C ASN A 92 7.30 -2.49 12.74
N LYS A 93 6.63 -3.04 13.75
CA LYS A 93 6.06 -2.25 14.85
C LYS A 93 7.14 -1.43 15.58
N ALA A 94 8.33 -2.01 15.82
CA ALA A 94 9.45 -1.30 16.43
C ALA A 94 9.99 -0.14 15.56
N ILE A 95 10.09 -0.34 14.25
CA ILE A 95 10.51 0.72 13.32
C ILE A 95 9.45 1.83 13.30
N ILE A 96 8.16 1.48 13.20
CA ILE A 96 7.05 2.46 13.26
C ILE A 96 7.16 3.26 14.55
N THR A 97 7.28 2.62 15.70
CA THR A 97 7.40 3.30 17.01
C THR A 97 8.53 4.30 17.01
N MET A 98 9.72 3.93 16.54
CA MET A 98 10.88 4.82 16.53
C MET A 98 10.75 5.96 15.51
N VAL A 99 10.09 5.73 14.38
CA VAL A 99 9.75 6.77 13.41
C VAL A 99 8.79 7.79 14.02
N LEU A 100 7.79 7.34 14.77
CA LEU A 100 6.84 8.22 15.46
C LEU A 100 7.51 8.97 16.62
N TYR A 101 8.40 8.33 17.39
CA TYR A 101 9.17 9.01 18.43
C TYR A 101 10.07 10.11 17.84
N GLU A 102 10.79 9.82 16.77
CA GLU A 102 11.59 10.85 16.12
C GLU A 102 10.72 12.01 15.65
N PHE A 103 9.58 11.72 15.06
CA PHE A 103 8.65 12.76 14.62
C PHE A 103 8.14 13.64 15.76
N SER A 104 7.78 13.05 16.90
CA SER A 104 7.23 13.77 18.05
C SER A 104 8.29 14.54 18.82
N LEU A 105 9.52 14.03 18.89
CA LEU A 105 10.57 14.53 19.79
C LEU A 105 11.66 15.35 19.07
N ARG A 106 11.62 15.44 17.74
CA ARG A 106 12.70 16.04 16.93
C ARG A 106 12.98 17.50 17.22
N GLU A 107 11.99 18.22 17.73
CA GLU A 107 12.10 19.67 18.01
C GLU A 107 12.52 19.96 19.46
N LEU A 108 12.56 18.94 20.33
CA LEU A 108 12.89 19.08 21.73
C LEU A 108 14.41 19.08 21.95
N SER A 109 14.86 19.91 22.90
CA SER A 109 16.20 19.84 23.47
C SER A 109 16.26 18.78 24.59
N GLY A 110 17.48 18.39 24.98
CA GLY A 110 17.67 17.37 26.01
C GLY A 110 16.95 17.66 27.33
N ASP A 111 16.93 18.94 27.73
CA ASP A 111 16.30 19.38 28.99
C ASP A 111 14.76 19.38 28.92
N GLU A 112 14.19 19.39 27.71
CA GLU A 112 12.74 19.35 27.47
C GLU A 112 12.20 17.94 27.25
N MET A 113 13.08 16.93 27.25
CA MET A 113 12.69 15.52 27.05
C MET A 113 11.88 15.02 28.25
N PRO A 114 10.69 14.45 28.03
CA PRO A 114 9.92 13.84 29.12
C PRO A 114 10.62 12.62 29.71
N ASP A 115 10.42 12.36 31.00
CA ASP A 115 11.00 11.20 31.69
C ASP A 115 10.52 9.88 31.11
N THR A 116 9.29 9.84 30.61
CA THR A 116 8.68 8.69 29.97
C THR A 116 8.10 9.11 28.63
N VAL A 117 8.31 8.28 27.61
CA VAL A 117 7.77 8.47 26.26
C VAL A 117 7.02 7.21 25.89
N GLU A 118 5.71 7.31 25.83
CA GLU A 118 4.86 6.17 25.46
C GLU A 118 3.88 6.59 24.37
N LEU A 119 3.73 5.73 23.38
CA LEU A 119 2.69 5.84 22.36
C LEU A 119 1.63 4.79 22.59
N PRO A 120 0.36 5.12 22.38
CA PRO A 120 -0.72 4.13 22.51
C PRO A 120 -0.49 2.94 21.57
N GLU A 121 -0.55 1.72 22.11
CA GLU A 121 -0.30 0.50 21.34
C GLU A 121 -1.29 0.32 20.17
N TRP A 122 -2.54 0.76 20.37
CA TRP A 122 -3.54 0.74 19.29
C TRP A 122 -3.11 1.56 18.06
N LEU A 123 -2.38 2.65 18.27
CA LEU A 123 -1.91 3.51 17.19
C LEU A 123 -0.81 2.81 16.38
N ILE A 124 0.14 2.17 17.06
CA ILE A 124 1.24 1.44 16.44
C ILE A 124 0.71 0.23 15.65
N SER A 125 -0.12 -0.58 16.29
CA SER A 125 -0.78 -1.73 15.67
C SER A 125 -1.66 -1.30 14.50
N GLY A 126 -2.44 -0.23 14.68
CA GLY A 126 -3.33 0.32 13.67
C GLY A 126 -2.61 0.85 12.44
N LEU A 127 -1.52 1.60 12.63
CA LEU A 127 -0.69 2.09 11.53
C LEU A 127 -0.04 0.92 10.76
N TYR A 128 0.46 -0.10 11.47
CA TYR A 128 1.02 -1.28 10.84
C TYR A 128 -0.03 -2.00 9.98
N GLN A 129 -1.22 -2.23 10.51
CA GLN A 129 -2.31 -2.86 9.77
C GLN A 129 -2.81 -2.00 8.60
N ALA A 130 -2.87 -0.67 8.77
CA ALA A 130 -3.21 0.25 7.70
C ALA A 130 -2.20 0.20 6.54
N ILE A 131 -0.91 0.07 6.85
CA ILE A 131 0.15 -0.11 5.86
C ILE A 131 -0.02 -1.45 5.13
N LEU A 132 -0.27 -2.54 5.84
CA LEU A 132 -0.50 -3.85 5.24
C LEU A 132 -1.74 -3.85 4.33
N ASN A 133 -2.81 -3.16 4.75
CA ASN A 133 -4.03 -3.01 3.96
C ASN A 133 -3.76 -2.24 2.66
N ARG A 134 -3.07 -1.09 2.73
CA ARG A 134 -2.72 -0.28 1.54
C ARG A 134 -1.79 -1.01 0.58
N SER A 135 -0.90 -1.86 1.09
CA SER A 135 0.00 -2.67 0.26
C SER A 135 -0.64 -3.98 -0.23
N GLY A 136 -1.93 -4.20 0.01
CA GLY A 136 -2.64 -5.39 -0.45
C GLY A 136 -2.17 -6.70 0.20
N LYS A 137 -1.44 -6.62 1.32
CA LYS A 137 -0.90 -7.79 2.04
C LYS A 137 -1.89 -8.42 3.02
N ILE A 138 -3.07 -7.83 3.20
CA ILE A 138 -4.14 -8.38 4.04
C ILE A 138 -5.27 -8.88 3.16
N ASP A 139 -5.74 -10.09 3.45
CA ASP A 139 -6.95 -10.61 2.84
C ASP A 139 -8.18 -9.87 3.40
N ARG A 140 -8.87 -9.12 2.55
CA ARG A 140 -10.09 -8.39 2.93
C ARG A 140 -11.21 -9.28 3.43
N ARG A 141 -11.22 -10.54 3.07
CA ARG A 141 -12.19 -11.50 3.62
C ARG A 141 -12.07 -11.63 5.12
N LEU A 142 -10.88 -11.40 5.67
CA LEU A 142 -10.68 -11.42 7.11
C LEU A 142 -11.49 -10.31 7.78
N TYR A 143 -11.47 -9.09 7.21
CA TYR A 143 -12.29 -7.98 7.70
C TYR A 143 -13.79 -8.27 7.56
N GLN A 144 -14.23 -8.80 6.41
CA GLN A 144 -15.63 -9.18 6.19
C GLN A 144 -16.09 -10.25 7.17
N ASN A 145 -15.30 -11.31 7.37
CA ASN A 145 -15.63 -12.38 8.31
C ASN A 145 -15.76 -11.87 9.75
N LEU A 146 -14.86 -10.98 10.19
CA LEU A 146 -14.94 -10.40 11.54
C LEU A 146 -16.14 -9.46 11.67
N PHE A 147 -16.49 -8.72 10.63
CA PHE A 147 -17.67 -7.88 10.59
C PHE A 147 -18.95 -8.71 10.63
N ASP A 148 -19.06 -9.74 9.76
CA ASP A 148 -20.24 -10.62 9.68
C ASP A 148 -20.51 -11.39 10.99
N ARG A 149 -19.46 -11.68 11.75
CA ARG A 149 -19.55 -12.33 13.06
C ARG A 149 -19.74 -11.36 14.22
N ALA A 150 -19.73 -10.04 13.96
CA ALA A 150 -19.74 -9.00 14.98
C ALA A 150 -18.61 -9.14 16.01
N GLU A 151 -17.43 -9.62 15.57
CA GLU A 151 -16.24 -9.83 16.42
C GLU A 151 -15.31 -8.60 16.45
N MET A 152 -15.60 -7.55 15.66
CA MET A 152 -14.81 -6.32 15.67
C MET A 152 -14.99 -5.58 17.00
N LEU A 153 -13.86 -5.14 17.58
CA LEU A 153 -13.88 -4.40 18.83
C LEU A 153 -14.46 -2.99 18.64
N SER A 154 -15.11 -2.47 19.68
CA SER A 154 -15.54 -1.08 19.69
C SER A 154 -14.34 -0.13 19.81
N PRO A 155 -14.41 1.14 19.35
CA PRO A 155 -13.33 2.12 19.54
C PRO A 155 -12.94 2.28 21.01
N GLY A 156 -13.89 2.20 21.94
CA GLY A 156 -13.62 2.23 23.38
C GLY A 156 -12.73 1.07 23.82
N ASP A 157 -13.11 -0.16 23.46
CA ASP A 157 -12.35 -1.36 23.81
C ASP A 157 -10.94 -1.34 23.19
N ILE A 158 -10.81 -0.85 21.93
CA ILE A 158 -9.52 -0.71 21.26
C ILE A 158 -8.61 0.25 22.05
N ILE A 159 -9.12 1.43 22.39
CA ILE A 159 -8.36 2.51 23.02
C ILE A 159 -8.02 2.16 24.49
N GLU A 160 -8.91 1.50 25.20
CA GLU A 160 -8.74 1.14 26.61
C GLU A 160 -7.90 -0.14 26.83
N THR A 161 -7.61 -0.92 25.76
CA THR A 161 -6.75 -2.09 25.86
C THR A 161 -5.29 -1.69 26.08
N ALA A 162 -4.85 -1.66 27.33
CA ALA A 162 -3.50 -1.22 27.70
C ALA A 162 -2.41 -2.27 27.39
N GLU A 163 -2.74 -3.57 27.48
CA GLU A 163 -1.76 -4.66 27.39
C GLU A 163 -2.17 -5.73 26.34
N PRO A 164 -2.22 -5.38 25.05
CA PRO A 164 -2.67 -6.32 24.02
C PRO A 164 -1.73 -7.53 23.86
N TRP A 165 -0.48 -7.46 24.34
CA TRP A 165 0.45 -8.58 24.34
C TRP A 165 0.05 -9.71 25.31
N LYS A 166 -0.88 -9.47 26.25
CA LYS A 166 -1.45 -10.49 27.16
C LYS A 166 -2.61 -11.25 26.53
N LEU A 167 -3.16 -10.76 25.43
CA LEU A 167 -4.23 -11.44 24.70
C LEU A 167 -3.70 -12.73 24.06
N ASP A 168 -4.57 -13.74 23.96
CA ASP A 168 -4.29 -14.92 23.15
C ASP A 168 -4.15 -14.57 21.67
N ALA A 169 -3.65 -15.49 20.85
CA ALA A 169 -3.35 -15.22 19.47
C ALA A 169 -4.55 -14.79 18.63
N ALA A 170 -5.74 -15.36 18.87
CA ALA A 170 -6.95 -15.04 18.12
C ALA A 170 -7.48 -13.65 18.53
N SER A 171 -7.60 -13.39 19.83
CA SER A 171 -8.04 -12.10 20.37
C SER A 171 -7.08 -10.97 19.96
N ARG A 172 -5.77 -11.24 19.92
CA ARG A 172 -4.77 -10.30 19.46
C ARG A 172 -4.92 -9.97 17.98
N GLN A 173 -5.22 -10.96 17.15
CA GLN A 173 -5.47 -10.74 15.73
C GLN A 173 -6.71 -9.86 15.51
N VAL A 174 -7.79 -10.11 16.25
CA VAL A 174 -9.01 -9.27 16.23
C VAL A 174 -8.68 -7.84 16.65
N TYR A 175 -7.92 -7.68 17.74
CA TYR A 175 -7.46 -6.38 18.22
C TYR A 175 -6.64 -5.63 17.14
N ASP A 176 -5.61 -6.26 16.59
CA ASP A 176 -4.73 -5.65 15.59
C ASP A 176 -5.53 -5.20 14.34
N ILE A 177 -6.45 -6.03 13.86
CA ILE A 177 -7.32 -5.70 12.72
C ILE A 177 -8.25 -4.54 13.06
N SER A 178 -8.88 -4.58 14.24
CA SER A 178 -9.77 -3.50 14.71
C SER A 178 -9.04 -2.17 14.83
N CYS A 179 -7.79 -2.18 15.34
CA CYS A 179 -6.90 -1.01 15.34
C CYS A 179 -6.64 -0.49 13.91
N GLY A 180 -6.40 -1.39 12.95
CA GLY A 180 -6.19 -1.04 11.55
C GLY A 180 -7.38 -0.33 10.93
N VAL A 181 -8.58 -0.86 11.16
CA VAL A 181 -9.82 -0.23 10.70
C VAL A 181 -10.02 1.14 11.36
N LEU A 182 -9.78 1.25 12.69
CA LEU A 182 -9.90 2.53 13.40
C LEU A 182 -8.97 3.59 12.81
N VAL A 183 -7.69 3.26 12.59
CA VAL A 183 -6.73 4.20 12.00
C VAL A 183 -7.13 4.59 10.58
N LEU A 184 -7.55 3.65 9.73
CA LEU A 184 -7.98 3.93 8.37
C LEU A 184 -9.24 4.81 8.33
N THR A 185 -10.22 4.57 9.19
CA THR A 185 -11.43 5.38 9.27
C THR A 185 -11.13 6.79 9.76
N LEU A 186 -10.23 6.94 10.75
CA LEU A 186 -9.77 8.25 11.23
C LEU A 186 -9.06 9.05 10.13
N ILE A 187 -8.16 8.42 9.38
CA ILE A 187 -7.42 9.07 8.27
C ILE A 187 -8.35 9.49 7.13
N ASN A 188 -9.35 8.69 6.81
CA ASN A 188 -10.24 8.94 5.67
C ASN A 188 -11.29 10.02 5.94
N ARG A 189 -11.40 10.53 7.16
CA ARG A 189 -12.27 11.67 7.49
C ARG A 189 -11.74 12.96 6.85
N PRO A 190 -12.60 13.94 6.57
CA PRO A 190 -12.16 15.28 6.18
C PRO A 190 -11.21 15.87 7.24
N GLY A 191 -9.97 16.17 6.87
CA GLY A 191 -8.94 16.64 7.80
C GLY A 191 -8.35 15.57 8.73
N GLY A 192 -8.81 14.32 8.66
CA GLY A 192 -8.44 13.26 9.59
C GLY A 192 -6.95 12.89 9.55
N GLN A 193 -6.31 12.97 8.37
CA GLN A 193 -4.87 12.77 8.26
C GLN A 193 -4.07 13.80 9.09
N ASP A 194 -4.45 15.06 9.01
CA ASP A 194 -3.81 16.14 9.77
C ASP A 194 -4.07 16.00 11.28
N GLN A 195 -5.31 15.67 11.65
CA GLN A 195 -5.70 15.43 13.05
C GLN A 195 -4.93 14.24 13.64
N LEU A 196 -4.78 13.14 12.91
CA LEU A 196 -4.03 11.99 13.37
C LEU A 196 -2.53 12.27 13.46
N ARG A 197 -1.97 13.05 12.54
CA ARG A 197 -0.59 13.52 12.61
C ARG A 197 -0.33 14.36 13.84
N GLU A 198 -1.23 15.29 14.18
CA GLU A 198 -1.13 16.10 15.39
C GLU A 198 -1.32 15.26 16.67
N LEU A 199 -2.22 14.27 16.66
CA LEU A 199 -2.34 13.31 17.74
C LEU A 199 -1.01 12.57 17.97
N VAL A 200 -0.37 12.06 16.92
CA VAL A 200 0.95 11.41 17.02
C VAL A 200 1.97 12.35 17.64
N ARG A 201 1.99 13.62 17.19
CA ARG A 201 2.96 14.62 17.70
C ARG A 201 2.80 14.87 19.19
N THR A 202 1.56 14.90 19.68
CA THR A 202 1.27 15.20 21.09
C THR A 202 1.26 13.96 21.99
N ALA A 203 0.93 12.78 21.45
CA ALA A 203 0.81 11.55 22.23
C ALA A 203 2.07 11.15 22.97
N ALA A 204 3.25 11.38 22.40
CA ALA A 204 4.53 11.08 23.02
C ALA A 204 4.94 12.09 24.11
N LEU A 205 4.27 13.23 24.19
CA LEU A 205 4.64 14.35 25.06
C LEU A 205 3.67 14.56 26.24
N ALA A 206 2.50 13.95 26.17
CA ALA A 206 1.42 14.25 27.09
C ALA A 206 1.20 13.09 28.09
N ASP A 207 1.03 13.43 29.36
CA ASP A 207 0.52 12.52 30.40
C ASP A 207 -1.00 12.24 30.22
N ASN A 208 -1.52 12.41 29.00
CA ASN A 208 -2.92 12.22 28.69
C ASN A 208 -3.23 10.74 28.47
N THR A 209 -4.38 10.32 28.96
CA THR A 209 -4.89 8.98 28.63
C THR A 209 -5.16 8.89 27.12
N PRO A 210 -5.08 7.70 26.50
CA PRO A 210 -5.40 7.53 25.09
C PRO A 210 -6.79 8.05 24.71
N LYS A 211 -7.74 8.02 25.63
CA LYS A 211 -9.11 8.53 25.45
C LYS A 211 -9.16 10.06 25.41
N GLU A 212 -8.36 10.72 26.24
CA GLU A 212 -8.25 12.18 26.23
C GLU A 212 -7.58 12.68 24.95
N LEU A 213 -6.56 11.97 24.46
CA LEU A 213 -5.91 12.27 23.18
C LEU A 213 -6.90 12.23 22.01
N ILE A 214 -7.76 11.19 21.95
CA ILE A 214 -8.80 11.09 20.91
C ILE A 214 -9.78 12.27 21.03
N LYS A 215 -10.24 12.60 22.24
CA LYS A 215 -11.16 13.73 22.44
C LYS A 215 -10.54 15.06 22.05
N GLN A 216 -9.25 15.25 22.30
CA GLN A 216 -8.54 16.47 21.96
C GLN A 216 -8.42 16.68 20.45
N HIS A 217 -8.10 15.63 19.71
CA HIS A 217 -7.82 15.72 18.27
C HIS A 217 -9.02 15.38 17.38
N PHE A 218 -9.98 14.61 17.90
CA PHE A 218 -11.20 14.18 17.23
C PHE A 218 -12.41 14.52 18.12
N ALA A 219 -12.59 15.80 18.40
CA ALA A 219 -13.60 16.30 19.35
C ALA A 219 -15.02 15.81 19.01
N GLU A 220 -15.35 15.69 17.74
CA GLU A 220 -16.63 15.19 17.25
C GLU A 220 -16.89 13.69 17.57
N LEU A 221 -15.83 12.93 17.88
CA LEU A 221 -15.98 11.52 18.29
C LEU A 221 -16.08 11.35 19.81
N GLY A 222 -15.85 12.43 20.57
CA GLY A 222 -15.78 12.38 22.04
C GLY A 222 -17.05 12.81 22.78
N VAL A 223 -18.13 13.20 22.08
CA VAL A 223 -19.27 13.88 22.69
C VAL A 223 -20.25 12.92 23.35
N ASP A 224 -20.58 11.78 22.74
CA ASP A 224 -21.48 10.75 23.28
C ASP A 224 -21.08 9.34 22.86
N GLN A 225 -21.13 8.40 23.81
CA GLN A 225 -20.84 6.99 23.56
C GLN A 225 -21.78 6.38 22.50
N ASN A 226 -23.04 6.79 22.46
CA ASN A 226 -24.03 6.31 21.50
C ASN A 226 -23.70 6.83 20.08
N GLU A 227 -23.26 8.07 19.95
CA GLU A 227 -22.85 8.64 18.66
C GLU A 227 -21.58 7.99 18.15
N LEU A 228 -20.60 7.73 19.01
CA LEU A 228 -19.39 7.00 18.67
C LEU A 228 -19.71 5.58 18.17
N THR A 229 -20.63 4.88 18.85
CA THR A 229 -21.06 3.52 18.46
C THR A 229 -21.77 3.53 17.10
N LYS A 230 -22.65 4.50 16.85
CA LYS A 230 -23.34 4.65 15.56
C LYS A 230 -22.35 4.97 14.44
N TRP A 231 -21.47 5.93 14.67
CA TRP A 231 -20.43 6.27 13.72
C TRP A 231 -19.58 5.04 13.38
N TRP A 232 -19.12 4.32 14.39
CA TRP A 232 -18.30 3.11 14.20
C TRP A 232 -19.04 2.04 13.38
N ALA A 233 -20.30 1.79 13.68
CA ALA A 233 -21.11 0.83 12.93
C ALA A 233 -21.26 1.24 11.45
N LEU A 234 -21.42 2.53 11.15
CA LEU A 234 -21.50 3.04 9.79
C LEU A 234 -20.15 2.90 9.06
N GLU A 235 -19.04 3.22 9.73
CA GLU A 235 -17.69 3.07 9.16
C GLU A 235 -17.35 1.60 8.90
N LEU A 236 -17.69 0.69 9.83
CA LEU A 236 -17.50 -0.74 9.63
C LEU A 236 -18.35 -1.25 8.46
N ALA A 237 -19.60 -0.84 8.35
CA ALA A 237 -20.46 -1.21 7.24
C ALA A 237 -19.91 -0.68 5.91
N ALA A 238 -19.43 0.56 5.88
CA ALA A 238 -18.79 1.15 4.70
C ALA A 238 -17.44 0.46 4.36
N PHE A 239 -16.68 0.05 5.38
CA PHE A 239 -15.40 -0.64 5.21
C PHE A 239 -15.57 -2.08 4.72
N SER A 240 -16.59 -2.79 5.23
CA SER A 240 -16.92 -4.17 4.84
C SER A 240 -17.71 -4.24 3.53
N ALA A 241 -18.34 -3.14 3.10
CA ALA A 241 -19.08 -3.12 1.84
C ALA A 241 -18.16 -3.49 0.66
N PRO A 242 -18.58 -4.37 -0.24
CA PRO A 242 -17.80 -4.69 -1.43
C PRO A 242 -17.62 -3.42 -2.25
N ARG A 243 -16.42 -2.85 -2.21
CA ARG A 243 -16.09 -1.73 -3.09
C ARG A 243 -15.77 -2.28 -4.46
N GLY A 244 -16.28 -1.68 -5.52
CA GLY A 244 -15.90 -2.01 -6.90
C GLY A 244 -14.40 -1.87 -7.18
N ASN A 245 -13.62 -1.37 -6.21
CA ASN A 245 -12.17 -1.15 -6.26
C ASN A 245 -11.35 -2.24 -5.57
N ASP A 246 -11.94 -3.38 -5.20
CA ASP A 246 -11.21 -4.50 -4.57
C ASP A 246 -10.38 -5.30 -5.58
N TYR A 247 -10.42 -4.90 -6.81
CA TYR A 247 -9.63 -5.50 -7.88
C TYR A 247 -8.26 -4.81 -7.96
N LEU A 248 -7.25 -5.60 -8.29
CA LEU A 248 -5.95 -5.09 -8.70
C LEU A 248 -6.12 -4.11 -9.86
N THR A 249 -5.22 -3.14 -9.96
CA THR A 249 -5.16 -2.31 -11.16
C THR A 249 -4.84 -3.17 -12.38
N PRO A 250 -5.10 -2.71 -13.61
CA PRO A 250 -4.69 -3.46 -14.81
C PRO A 250 -3.20 -3.79 -14.81
N LEU A 251 -2.34 -2.85 -14.40
CA LEU A 251 -0.89 -3.02 -14.32
C LEU A 251 -0.49 -4.07 -13.27
N ASP A 252 -1.06 -3.98 -12.07
CA ASP A 252 -0.79 -4.95 -11.02
C ASP A 252 -1.35 -6.33 -11.35
N SER A 253 -2.47 -6.40 -12.09
CA SER A 253 -3.04 -7.65 -12.57
C SER A 253 -2.13 -8.34 -13.58
N ASP A 254 -1.54 -7.58 -14.51
CA ASP A 254 -0.62 -8.14 -15.49
C ASP A 254 0.69 -8.61 -14.85
N LYS A 255 1.22 -7.82 -13.91
CA LYS A 255 2.42 -8.19 -13.14
C LYS A 255 2.18 -9.46 -12.34
N ALA A 256 1.08 -9.54 -11.58
CA ALA A 256 0.73 -10.71 -10.79
C ALA A 256 0.47 -11.94 -11.69
N LEU A 257 -0.11 -11.74 -12.88
CA LEU A 257 -0.30 -12.80 -13.87
C LEU A 257 1.04 -13.32 -14.40
N SER A 258 1.98 -12.44 -14.74
CA SER A 258 3.32 -12.83 -15.18
C SER A 258 4.08 -13.61 -14.09
N GLU A 259 4.00 -13.15 -12.84
CA GLU A 259 4.59 -13.85 -11.69
C GLU A 259 3.94 -15.24 -11.48
N ALA A 260 2.62 -15.35 -11.60
CA ALA A 260 1.91 -16.61 -11.46
C ALA A 260 2.16 -17.59 -12.61
N LEU A 261 2.47 -17.09 -13.81
CA LEU A 261 2.84 -17.91 -14.97
C LEU A 261 4.29 -18.40 -14.92
N THR A 262 5.16 -17.80 -14.10
CA THR A 262 6.55 -18.23 -13.98
C THR A 262 6.70 -19.30 -12.89
N MET A 263 6.94 -20.53 -13.27
CA MET A 263 7.15 -21.68 -12.39
C MET A 263 8.64 -21.90 -12.11
N GLN A 264 9.00 -22.23 -10.87
CA GLN A 264 10.34 -22.71 -10.52
C GLN A 264 10.41 -24.24 -10.70
N TYR A 265 10.86 -24.68 -11.85
CA TYR A 265 10.94 -26.10 -12.18
C TYR A 265 12.23 -26.74 -11.64
N PHE A 266 12.10 -27.80 -10.87
CA PHE A 266 13.22 -28.62 -10.39
C PHE A 266 13.46 -29.79 -11.36
N ASP A 267 14.57 -29.74 -12.09
CA ASP A 267 14.97 -30.81 -12.97
C ASP A 267 15.65 -31.93 -12.20
N GLN A 268 14.99 -33.07 -12.06
CA GLN A 268 15.50 -34.22 -11.32
C GLN A 268 16.76 -34.82 -11.96
N LYS A 269 16.99 -34.66 -13.27
CA LYS A 269 18.16 -35.22 -13.99
C LYS A 269 19.41 -34.39 -13.73
N THR A 270 19.27 -33.08 -13.62
CA THR A 270 20.41 -32.17 -13.42
C THR A 270 20.55 -31.66 -12.00
N GLY A 271 19.53 -31.84 -11.13
CA GLY A 271 19.48 -31.33 -9.76
C GLY A 271 19.39 -29.79 -9.70
N ARG A 272 19.00 -29.13 -10.77
CA ARG A 272 18.93 -27.66 -10.86
C ARG A 272 17.51 -27.16 -10.88
N VAL A 273 17.30 -25.99 -10.24
CA VAL A 273 16.06 -25.23 -10.35
C VAL A 273 16.23 -24.21 -11.46
N ARG A 274 15.23 -24.08 -12.33
CA ARG A 274 15.17 -23.05 -13.37
C ARG A 274 13.76 -22.49 -13.52
N PRO A 275 13.62 -21.21 -13.88
CA PRO A 275 12.31 -20.67 -14.21
C PRO A 275 11.81 -21.26 -15.52
N VAL A 276 10.53 -21.57 -15.57
CA VAL A 276 9.81 -22.07 -16.76
C VAL A 276 8.49 -21.29 -16.86
N GLU A 277 8.21 -20.82 -18.05
CA GLU A 277 6.99 -20.07 -18.32
C GLU A 277 5.83 -21.04 -18.65
N LEU A 278 4.75 -20.95 -17.88
CA LEU A 278 3.55 -21.78 -18.07
C LEU A 278 2.75 -21.41 -19.34
N ASP A 279 3.03 -20.27 -19.94
CA ASP A 279 2.47 -19.82 -21.21
C ASP A 279 3.28 -20.29 -22.43
N ASN A 280 4.31 -21.11 -22.22
CA ASN A 280 5.07 -21.79 -23.27
C ASN A 280 4.76 -23.29 -23.31
N PRO A 281 3.68 -23.74 -24.00
CA PRO A 281 3.27 -25.12 -24.00
C PRO A 281 4.28 -26.06 -24.65
N TYR A 282 5.12 -25.56 -25.58
CA TYR A 282 6.16 -26.38 -26.23
C TYR A 282 7.32 -26.72 -25.30
N GLU A 283 7.60 -25.85 -24.31
CA GLU A 283 8.58 -26.14 -23.28
C GLU A 283 7.98 -27.10 -22.23
N LEU A 284 6.76 -26.82 -21.78
CA LEU A 284 6.07 -27.63 -20.77
C LEU A 284 5.93 -29.09 -21.22
N ALA A 285 5.55 -29.34 -22.47
CA ALA A 285 5.38 -30.66 -23.02
C ALA A 285 6.67 -31.54 -23.03
N LYS A 286 7.84 -30.90 -22.84
CA LYS A 286 9.14 -31.60 -22.78
C LYS A 286 9.60 -31.92 -21.36
N LEU A 287 8.89 -31.43 -20.34
CA LEU A 287 9.28 -31.56 -18.96
C LEU A 287 8.57 -32.75 -18.30
N ASP A 288 9.36 -33.51 -17.56
CA ASP A 288 8.82 -34.58 -16.74
C ASP A 288 8.14 -33.94 -15.48
N ASP A 289 7.02 -34.49 -15.03
CA ASP A 289 6.31 -34.07 -13.79
C ASP A 289 5.94 -32.60 -13.69
N TRP A 290 5.88 -31.85 -14.80
CA TRP A 290 5.54 -30.42 -14.79
C TRP A 290 4.15 -30.17 -14.17
N GLU A 291 3.21 -31.07 -14.34
CA GLU A 291 1.85 -30.98 -13.81
C GLU A 291 1.84 -30.91 -12.28
N GLN A 292 2.68 -31.74 -11.64
CA GLN A 292 2.79 -31.74 -10.17
C GLN A 292 3.49 -30.49 -9.67
N GLN A 293 4.54 -30.06 -10.37
CA GLN A 293 5.31 -28.89 -9.97
C GLN A 293 4.59 -27.57 -10.24
N SER A 294 3.67 -27.53 -11.21
CA SER A 294 2.88 -26.33 -11.53
C SER A 294 1.64 -26.11 -10.64
N ARG A 295 1.27 -27.08 -9.79
CA ARG A 295 0.07 -26.95 -8.91
C ARG A 295 0.02 -25.66 -8.09
N PRO A 296 1.11 -25.22 -7.42
CA PRO A 296 1.08 -23.97 -6.68
C PRO A 296 0.79 -22.77 -7.58
N ASN A 297 1.32 -22.76 -8.80
CA ASN A 297 1.08 -21.68 -9.76
C ASN A 297 -0.38 -21.71 -10.28
N ILE A 298 -0.96 -22.87 -10.49
CA ILE A 298 -2.37 -23.03 -10.87
C ILE A 298 -3.27 -22.49 -9.75
N GLU A 299 -2.97 -22.80 -8.49
CA GLU A 299 -3.69 -22.24 -7.33
C GLU A 299 -3.58 -20.70 -7.27
N LEU A 300 -2.38 -20.16 -7.52
CA LEU A 300 -2.17 -18.71 -7.62
C LEU A 300 -2.98 -18.08 -8.76
N LEU A 301 -3.03 -18.71 -9.95
CA LEU A 301 -3.85 -18.25 -11.07
C LEU A 301 -5.34 -18.26 -10.73
N MET A 302 -5.83 -19.31 -10.04
CA MET A 302 -7.22 -19.39 -9.59
C MET A 302 -7.56 -18.31 -8.55
N GLU A 303 -6.64 -18.02 -7.64
CA GLU A 303 -6.80 -16.93 -6.68
C GLU A 303 -6.77 -15.57 -7.37
N LEU A 304 -5.82 -15.38 -8.29
CA LEU A 304 -5.69 -14.13 -9.06
C LEU A 304 -6.95 -13.86 -9.88
N CYS A 305 -7.59 -14.86 -10.46
CA CYS A 305 -8.85 -14.71 -11.20
C CYS A 305 -9.95 -14.02 -10.40
N ARG A 306 -9.93 -14.14 -9.07
CA ARG A 306 -10.90 -13.46 -8.17
C ARG A 306 -10.52 -12.02 -7.86
N ARG A 307 -9.22 -11.70 -7.86
CA ARG A 307 -8.66 -10.41 -7.42
C ARG A 307 -8.23 -9.51 -8.58
N CYS A 308 -8.02 -10.06 -9.76
CA CYS A 308 -7.53 -9.30 -10.90
C CYS A 308 -8.55 -8.26 -11.38
N PHE A 309 -8.08 -7.27 -12.13
CA PHE A 309 -8.94 -6.36 -12.86
C PHE A 309 -9.92 -7.16 -13.74
N PRO A 310 -11.22 -6.84 -13.75
CA PRO A 310 -12.25 -7.69 -14.36
C PRO A 310 -11.96 -8.15 -15.80
N SER A 311 -11.31 -7.30 -16.61
CA SER A 311 -10.95 -7.63 -17.99
C SER A 311 -9.89 -8.74 -18.10
N TYR A 312 -9.12 -9.03 -17.03
CA TYR A 312 -8.11 -10.09 -17.01
C TYR A 312 -8.69 -11.47 -16.70
N ARG A 313 -9.91 -11.56 -16.15
CA ARG A 313 -10.54 -12.84 -15.81
C ARG A 313 -10.65 -13.81 -16.98
N PRO A 314 -11.17 -13.39 -18.16
CA PRO A 314 -11.18 -14.27 -19.33
C PRO A 314 -9.78 -14.75 -19.72
N VAL A 315 -8.80 -13.86 -19.68
CA VAL A 315 -7.40 -14.19 -20.00
C VAL A 315 -6.88 -15.28 -19.09
N ILE A 316 -7.01 -15.13 -17.77
CA ILE A 316 -6.57 -16.12 -16.77
C ILE A 316 -7.31 -17.46 -16.96
N THR A 317 -8.61 -17.40 -17.23
CA THR A 317 -9.42 -18.61 -17.49
C THR A 317 -8.91 -19.36 -18.69
N GLU A 318 -8.52 -18.67 -19.77
CA GLU A 318 -7.97 -19.32 -20.96
C GLU A 318 -6.57 -19.91 -20.72
N TYR A 319 -5.70 -19.27 -19.90
CA TYR A 319 -4.45 -19.88 -19.46
C TYR A 319 -4.69 -21.17 -18.67
N LEU A 320 -5.63 -21.15 -17.70
CA LEU A 320 -6.01 -22.35 -16.94
C LEU A 320 -6.56 -23.45 -17.87
N ARG A 321 -7.35 -23.08 -18.89
CA ARG A 321 -7.87 -24.02 -19.89
C ARG A 321 -6.76 -24.65 -20.72
N ALA A 322 -5.78 -23.88 -21.16
CA ALA A 322 -4.63 -24.36 -21.91
C ALA A 322 -3.79 -25.37 -21.11
N LEU A 323 -3.53 -25.03 -19.82
CA LEU A 323 -2.82 -25.96 -18.91
C LEU A 323 -3.61 -27.23 -18.68
N HIS A 324 -4.94 -27.13 -18.57
CA HIS A 324 -5.82 -28.32 -18.46
C HIS A 324 -5.82 -29.20 -19.73
N VAL A 325 -5.79 -28.59 -20.92
CA VAL A 325 -5.68 -29.33 -22.18
C VAL A 325 -4.37 -30.12 -22.21
N LEU A 326 -3.24 -29.51 -21.85
CA LEU A 326 -1.94 -30.17 -21.79
C LEU A 326 -1.92 -31.31 -20.77
N SER A 327 -2.46 -31.13 -19.57
CA SER A 327 -2.49 -32.14 -18.51
C SER A 327 -3.37 -33.33 -18.84
N ASN A 328 -4.34 -33.17 -19.73
CA ASN A 328 -5.18 -34.29 -20.23
C ASN A 328 -4.66 -34.95 -21.51
N GLY A 329 -3.40 -34.70 -21.85
CA GLY A 329 -2.75 -35.32 -23.01
C GLY A 329 -3.04 -34.64 -24.36
N GLY A 330 -3.54 -33.38 -24.32
CA GLY A 330 -3.64 -32.55 -25.51
C GLY A 330 -2.27 -32.10 -26.03
N THR A 331 -2.23 -31.63 -27.25
CA THR A 331 -0.98 -31.24 -27.91
C THR A 331 -0.55 -29.82 -27.52
N ALA A 332 0.76 -29.53 -27.63
CA ALA A 332 1.28 -28.18 -27.42
C ALA A 332 0.68 -27.16 -28.42
N ASP A 333 0.36 -27.61 -29.65
CA ASP A 333 -0.29 -26.78 -30.67
C ASP A 333 -1.71 -26.39 -30.27
N GLU A 334 -2.50 -27.32 -29.70
CA GLU A 334 -3.84 -27.00 -29.18
C GLU A 334 -3.78 -26.00 -28.04
N ALA A 335 -2.85 -26.15 -27.10
CA ALA A 335 -2.64 -25.20 -26.00
C ALA A 335 -2.17 -23.85 -26.52
N GLN A 336 -1.27 -23.81 -27.49
CA GLN A 336 -0.78 -22.57 -28.11
C GLN A 336 -1.88 -21.80 -28.84
N GLN A 337 -2.82 -22.49 -29.48
CA GLN A 337 -3.98 -21.83 -30.10
C GLN A 337 -4.87 -21.11 -29.08
N ILE A 338 -4.91 -21.59 -27.84
CA ILE A 338 -5.66 -20.96 -26.75
C ILE A 338 -4.87 -19.77 -26.19
N ILE A 339 -3.55 -19.93 -25.99
CA ILE A 339 -2.68 -18.93 -25.33
C ILE A 339 -2.38 -17.75 -26.26
N GLY A 340 -2.13 -17.98 -27.54
CA GLY A 340 -1.71 -16.96 -28.49
C GLY A 340 -2.58 -15.69 -28.50
N PRO A 341 -3.92 -15.80 -28.63
CA PRO A 341 -4.81 -14.64 -28.57
C PRO A 341 -4.76 -13.89 -27.23
N GLN A 342 -4.43 -14.57 -26.14
CA GLN A 342 -4.40 -13.97 -24.80
C GLN A 342 -3.20 -13.03 -24.64
N LEU A 343 -2.08 -13.32 -25.27
CA LEU A 343 -0.89 -12.48 -25.26
C LEU A 343 -1.17 -11.14 -25.95
N GLU A 344 -1.85 -11.14 -27.09
CA GLU A 344 -2.28 -9.93 -27.78
C GLU A 344 -3.25 -9.12 -26.92
N LEU A 345 -4.19 -9.80 -26.27
CA LEU A 345 -5.20 -9.16 -25.43
C LEU A 345 -4.55 -8.49 -24.20
N ARG A 346 -3.58 -9.15 -23.56
CA ARG A 346 -2.77 -8.57 -22.47
C ARG A 346 -2.06 -7.30 -22.92
N THR A 347 -1.38 -7.35 -24.07
CA THR A 347 -0.68 -6.18 -24.64
C THR A 347 -1.64 -5.01 -24.86
N ARG A 348 -2.84 -5.29 -25.37
CA ARG A 348 -3.88 -4.26 -25.57
C ARG A 348 -4.37 -3.67 -24.24
N PHE A 349 -4.57 -4.51 -23.20
CA PHE A 349 -5.00 -4.04 -21.90
C PHE A 349 -3.94 -3.13 -21.26
N MET A 350 -2.67 -3.54 -21.33
CA MET A 350 -1.55 -2.74 -20.82
C MET A 350 -1.45 -1.39 -21.51
N THR A 351 -1.51 -1.39 -22.84
CA THR A 351 -1.47 -0.15 -23.61
C THR A 351 -2.64 0.78 -23.25
N THR A 352 -3.84 0.21 -23.10
CA THR A 352 -5.02 0.99 -22.72
C THR A 352 -4.91 1.53 -21.30
N ALA A 353 -4.39 0.72 -20.36
CA ALA A 353 -4.23 1.13 -18.96
C ALA A 353 -3.20 2.26 -18.80
N ILE A 354 -2.07 2.17 -19.52
CA ILE A 354 -1.05 3.22 -19.53
C ILE A 354 -1.66 4.52 -20.06
N ARG A 355 -2.35 4.48 -21.20
CA ARG A 355 -3.00 5.66 -21.76
C ARG A 355 -4.06 6.26 -20.82
N ALA A 356 -4.88 5.43 -20.18
CA ALA A 356 -5.88 5.90 -19.23
C ALA A 356 -5.23 6.60 -18.02
N ARG A 357 -4.10 6.09 -17.54
CA ARG A 357 -3.32 6.70 -16.46
C ARG A 357 -2.75 8.05 -16.89
N ASP A 358 -2.17 8.11 -18.07
CA ASP A 358 -1.62 9.36 -18.64
C ASP A 358 -2.70 10.46 -18.72
N TYR A 359 -3.94 10.08 -19.07
CA TYR A 359 -5.06 11.02 -19.08
C TYR A 359 -5.47 11.51 -17.70
N LEU A 360 -5.49 10.62 -16.70
CA LEU A 360 -5.80 10.97 -15.32
C LEU A 360 -4.74 11.88 -14.73
N ASP A 361 -3.46 11.57 -14.95
CA ASP A 361 -2.34 12.38 -14.51
C ASP A 361 -2.39 13.78 -15.15
N TRP A 362 -2.70 13.84 -16.45
CA TRP A 362 -2.88 15.11 -17.15
C TRP A 362 -4.08 15.92 -16.62
N TYR A 363 -5.20 15.27 -16.36
CA TYR A 363 -6.37 15.89 -15.76
C TYR A 363 -6.05 16.46 -14.37
N GLU A 364 -5.33 15.72 -13.54
CA GLU A 364 -4.90 16.15 -12.22
C GLU A 364 -3.96 17.35 -12.29
N ILE A 365 -2.99 17.34 -13.20
CA ILE A 365 -2.07 18.45 -13.44
C ILE A 365 -2.85 19.71 -13.85
N THR A 366 -3.80 19.59 -14.76
CA THR A 366 -4.57 20.74 -15.26
C THR A 366 -5.57 21.31 -14.26
N THR A 367 -6.14 20.49 -13.38
CA THR A 367 -7.11 20.91 -12.37
C THR A 367 -6.47 21.42 -11.08
N SER A 368 -5.24 21.01 -10.76
CA SER A 368 -4.52 21.42 -9.55
C SER A 368 -4.07 22.89 -9.55
N GLY A 369 -4.17 23.60 -10.68
CA GLY A 369 -3.76 25.01 -10.81
C GLY A 369 -2.26 25.28 -10.60
N LYS A 370 -1.44 24.25 -10.46
CA LYS A 370 0.02 24.32 -10.30
C LYS A 370 0.75 23.99 -11.60
N LEU A 371 0.33 24.59 -12.70
CA LEU A 371 1.00 24.46 -13.99
C LEU A 371 2.33 25.21 -13.96
N ASP A 372 3.41 24.49 -13.68
CA ASP A 372 4.75 24.88 -14.10
C ASP A 372 4.94 24.41 -15.56
N SER A 373 5.25 25.36 -16.44
CA SER A 373 5.44 25.09 -17.88
C SER A 373 6.46 23.97 -18.15
N GLN A 374 7.50 23.86 -17.31
CA GLN A 374 8.51 22.80 -17.41
C GLN A 374 7.97 21.38 -17.13
N SER A 375 7.02 21.25 -16.24
CA SER A 375 6.41 19.96 -15.92
C SER A 375 5.48 19.48 -17.02
N LEU A 376 4.75 20.41 -17.65
CA LEU A 376 3.89 20.13 -18.79
C LEU A 376 4.74 19.72 -20.02
N ASP A 377 5.81 20.44 -20.31
CA ASP A 377 6.70 20.15 -21.44
C ASP A 377 7.35 18.76 -21.31
N ARG A 378 7.86 18.41 -20.11
CA ARG A 378 8.41 17.07 -19.84
C ARG A 378 7.38 15.97 -19.99
N TYR A 379 6.17 16.20 -19.51
CA TYR A 379 5.06 15.26 -19.66
C TYR A 379 4.72 15.05 -21.13
N MET A 380 4.56 16.13 -21.90
CA MET A 380 4.27 16.06 -23.33
C MET A 380 5.38 15.38 -24.13
N ASP A 381 6.65 15.59 -23.77
CA ASP A 381 7.77 14.90 -24.37
C ASP A 381 7.76 13.39 -24.09
N THR A 382 7.46 13.00 -22.85
CA THR A 382 7.30 11.60 -22.45
C THR A 382 6.13 10.93 -23.19
N VAL A 383 5.01 11.61 -23.32
CA VAL A 383 3.83 11.12 -24.08
C VAL A 383 4.16 10.97 -25.58
N ARG A 384 4.91 11.91 -26.15
CA ARG A 384 5.36 11.82 -27.55
C ARG A 384 6.32 10.64 -27.78
N GLU A 385 7.21 10.39 -26.84
CA GLU A 385 8.16 9.27 -26.88
C GLU A 385 7.43 7.93 -26.80
N LEU A 386 6.52 7.78 -25.84
CA LEU A 386 5.68 6.58 -25.68
C LEU A 386 4.77 6.33 -26.90
N ARG A 387 4.25 7.38 -27.54
CA ARG A 387 3.46 7.27 -28.77
C ARG A 387 4.29 6.80 -29.98
N ARG A 388 5.60 7.07 -30.01
CA ARG A 388 6.49 6.57 -31.06
C ARG A 388 6.79 5.08 -30.91
N GLU A 389 6.88 4.60 -29.68
CA GLU A 389 7.21 3.21 -29.39
C GLU A 389 6.01 2.24 -29.54
N ILE A 390 4.78 2.73 -29.39
CA ILE A 390 3.56 1.90 -29.44
C ILE A 390 2.59 2.45 -30.48
N PRO A 391 2.72 2.13 -31.77
CA PRO A 391 1.77 2.52 -32.79
C PRO A 391 0.45 1.78 -32.60
N GLY A 392 -0.58 2.47 -32.14
CA GLY A 392 -1.95 1.96 -32.03
C GLY A 392 -2.92 2.69 -32.96
N PRO A 393 -4.14 2.17 -33.22
CA PRO A 393 -5.13 2.87 -34.01
C PRO A 393 -5.51 4.19 -33.33
N ARG A 394 -5.51 5.28 -34.08
CA ARG A 394 -5.88 6.61 -33.57
C ARG A 394 -7.34 6.62 -33.11
N THR A 395 -7.55 6.92 -31.84
CA THR A 395 -8.87 7.04 -31.24
C THR A 395 -9.42 8.49 -31.41
N HIS A 396 -10.71 8.69 -31.16
CA HIS A 396 -11.31 10.02 -31.13
C HIS A 396 -10.67 10.92 -30.06
N LEU A 397 -10.15 10.32 -29.01
CA LEU A 397 -9.47 10.97 -27.90
C LEU A 397 -8.04 11.43 -28.27
N ASP A 398 -7.34 10.66 -29.09
CA ASP A 398 -6.02 11.08 -29.62
C ASP A 398 -6.14 12.35 -30.48
N ARG A 399 -7.21 12.48 -31.27
CA ARG A 399 -7.51 13.69 -32.04
C ARG A 399 -7.83 14.88 -31.15
N TYR A 400 -8.63 14.67 -30.11
CA TYR A 400 -8.98 15.72 -29.16
C TYR A 400 -7.74 16.28 -28.44
N LEU A 401 -6.76 15.43 -28.09
CA LEU A 401 -5.50 15.86 -27.47
C LEU A 401 -4.60 16.61 -28.47
N GLU A 402 -4.53 16.15 -29.72
CA GLU A 402 -3.81 16.87 -30.79
C GLU A 402 -4.41 18.28 -31.03
N ASP A 403 -5.73 18.41 -30.96
CA ASP A 403 -6.42 19.69 -31.06
C ASP A 403 -6.11 20.59 -29.86
N ILE A 404 -6.09 20.06 -28.64
CA ILE A 404 -5.68 20.81 -27.44
C ILE A 404 -4.21 21.21 -27.50
N GLU A 405 -3.30 20.30 -27.88
CA GLU A 405 -1.87 20.59 -28.03
C GLU A 405 -1.63 21.71 -29.05
N THR A 406 -2.38 21.69 -30.16
CA THR A 406 -2.33 22.73 -31.19
C THR A 406 -2.82 24.08 -30.63
N LEU A 407 -3.89 24.08 -29.86
CA LEU A 407 -4.45 25.29 -29.23
C LEU A 407 -3.50 25.88 -28.17
N TYR A 408 -2.82 25.05 -27.39
CA TYR A 408 -1.84 25.51 -26.40
C TYR A 408 -0.54 25.99 -27.04
N SER A 409 -0.07 25.32 -28.10
CA SER A 409 1.11 25.74 -28.85
C SER A 409 0.90 27.06 -29.58
N LEU A 410 -0.31 27.34 -30.06
CA LEU A 410 -0.71 28.62 -30.63
C LEU A 410 -0.77 29.73 -29.58
N LYS A 411 -1.24 29.42 -28.35
CA LYS A 411 -1.31 30.39 -27.24
C LYS A 411 0.05 30.70 -26.60
N ALA A 412 0.99 29.78 -26.62
CA ALA A 412 2.34 30.02 -26.11
C ALA A 412 3.12 31.06 -26.94
N ASN A 413 2.68 31.36 -28.16
CA ASN A 413 3.25 32.41 -29.03
C ASN A 413 2.53 33.76 -28.95
N GLU A 414 1.42 33.85 -28.20
CA GLU A 414 0.71 35.09 -27.93
C GLU A 414 0.60 35.30 -26.42
N GLU A 415 1.33 36.26 -25.86
CA GLU A 415 1.19 36.71 -24.46
C GLU A 415 -0.20 37.32 -24.21
N VAL A 416 -1.19 36.50 -23.86
CA VAL A 416 -2.50 36.97 -23.41
C VAL A 416 -2.83 36.31 -22.06
N PRO A 417 -3.08 37.08 -20.99
CA PRO A 417 -3.49 36.52 -19.72
C PRO A 417 -4.93 36.03 -19.82
N VAL A 418 -5.14 34.73 -19.78
CA VAL A 418 -6.48 34.12 -19.80
C VAL A 418 -6.99 33.94 -18.39
N HIS A 419 -7.91 34.79 -17.95
CA HIS A 419 -8.74 34.53 -16.78
C HIS A 419 -9.81 33.49 -17.12
N PHE A 420 -9.67 32.28 -16.65
CA PHE A 420 -10.72 31.28 -16.69
C PHE A 420 -11.81 31.62 -15.67
N LYS A 421 -12.99 31.99 -16.15
CA LYS A 421 -14.21 32.08 -15.35
C LYS A 421 -14.91 30.72 -15.45
N PRO A 422 -15.12 29.97 -14.36
CA PRO A 422 -15.86 28.73 -14.44
C PRO A 422 -17.30 29.02 -14.82
N ALA A 423 -17.81 28.31 -15.80
CA ALA A 423 -19.20 28.40 -16.23
C ALA A 423 -20.10 27.87 -15.11
N SER A 424 -20.85 28.78 -14.49
CA SER A 424 -21.91 28.45 -13.54
C SER A 424 -23.13 27.94 -14.31
N THR A 425 -23.27 26.65 -14.48
CA THR A 425 -24.49 26.00 -14.89
C THR A 425 -25.20 25.43 -13.66
N SER A 426 -25.98 26.28 -13.00
CA SER A 426 -27.10 25.81 -12.17
C SER A 426 -28.35 25.76 -13.07
N PRO A 427 -29.04 24.61 -13.16
CA PRO A 427 -30.36 24.59 -13.79
C PRO A 427 -31.36 25.26 -12.85
N GLN A 428 -31.95 26.36 -13.30
CA GLN A 428 -33.11 26.95 -12.65
C GLN A 428 -34.29 25.98 -12.72
N ALA A 429 -34.79 25.60 -11.55
CA ALA A 429 -36.06 24.89 -11.42
C ALA A 429 -37.19 25.83 -11.80
N PRO A 430 -38.22 25.37 -12.57
CA PRO A 430 -39.36 26.19 -12.91
C PRO A 430 -40.25 26.45 -11.69
N ALA A 431 -40.68 27.70 -11.53
CA ALA A 431 -41.57 28.14 -10.47
C ALA A 431 -42.96 27.46 -10.62
N PRO A 432 -43.65 27.14 -9.50
CA PRO A 432 -44.99 26.58 -9.56
C PRO A 432 -46.00 27.66 -10.02
N GLN A 433 -46.75 27.36 -11.08
CA GLN A 433 -47.90 28.13 -11.51
C GLN A 433 -49.05 27.96 -10.49
N ALA A 434 -49.53 29.08 -9.92
CA ALA A 434 -50.77 29.13 -9.21
C ALA A 434 -51.94 28.99 -10.22
N GLN A 435 -52.83 28.05 -9.98
CA GLN A 435 -54.13 28.01 -10.64
C GLN A 435 -55.22 28.51 -9.68
N PRO A 436 -56.28 29.09 -10.22
CA PRO A 436 -57.28 29.88 -9.51
C PRO A 436 -58.21 29.11 -8.59
#